data_71649bba4c072e96d6e72768194603d0
#
_entry.id   71649bba4c072e96d6e72768194603d0
#
_cell.length_a   1.000
_cell.length_b   1.000
_cell.length_c   1.000
_cell.angle_alpha   90.00
_cell.angle_beta   90.00
_cell.angle_gamma   90.00
#
_symmetry.space_group_name_H-M   'P 1'
#
loop_
_entity.id
_entity.type
_entity.pdbx_description
1 polymer ?
#
loop_
_entity_poly.entity_id
_entity_poly.type
_entity_poly.pdbx_seq_one_letter_code
_entity_poly.pdbx_strand_id
1 'polypeptide(L)'
;MGLFDSFRKEEVVGSKVLVCSLDARFSAQINSDSQQYKRLYPATTAIVFSGIGELIQAIAQKYDVVHVLADVSPEGTIGDGGGKTLSGAQLMEACSNADVKVLWIASDNRIENYGKGFDGRGKKLNLVLTVRRLGPYFTLFLGNLVEKTSAGEAFGKAWNDLNPQGGDSVQPDTPECSFVMGRGKVVLKK
;
A
#
# COMPACT_ATOMS: atom_id res chain seq x y z
N MET A 1 -3.57 -28.79 17.35
CA MET A 1 -2.98 -27.49 16.99
C MET A 1 -4.10 -26.70 16.31
N GLY A 2 -4.61 -25.69 17.01
CA GLY A 2 -6.00 -25.29 16.89
C GLY A 2 -6.31 -24.40 15.69
N LEU A 3 -7.50 -24.62 15.16
CA LEU A 3 -8.20 -23.85 14.12
C LEU A 3 -8.53 -22.39 14.55
N PHE A 4 -8.10 -21.94 15.72
CA PHE A 4 -8.46 -20.65 16.31
C PHE A 4 -7.41 -19.55 16.14
N ASP A 5 -6.21 -19.82 15.60
CA ASP A 5 -5.15 -18.82 15.43
C ASP A 5 -5.34 -17.89 14.22
N SER A 6 -6.23 -18.23 13.29
CA SER A 6 -6.45 -17.45 12.06
C SER A 6 -7.34 -16.20 12.26
N PHE A 7 -7.86 -15.96 13.47
CA PHE A 7 -8.76 -14.84 13.77
C PHE A 7 -8.14 -13.74 14.64
N ARG A 8 -6.89 -13.86 15.01
CA ARG A 8 -6.23 -12.84 15.84
C ARG A 8 -6.06 -11.56 15.02
N LYS A 9 -6.71 -10.48 15.45
CA LYS A 9 -6.47 -9.14 14.91
C LYS A 9 -5.04 -8.75 15.26
N GLU A 10 -4.24 -8.41 14.25
CA GLU A 10 -2.94 -7.82 14.46
C GLU A 10 -3.09 -6.30 14.58
N GLU A 11 -2.80 -5.77 15.76
CA GLU A 11 -2.84 -4.33 16.00
C GLU A 11 -1.51 -3.71 15.59
N VAL A 12 -1.56 -2.74 14.70
CA VAL A 12 -0.39 -1.96 14.28
C VAL A 12 -0.48 -0.61 14.96
N VAL A 13 0.22 -0.47 16.07
CA VAL A 13 0.26 0.74 16.88
C VAL A 13 1.58 1.46 16.61
N GLY A 14 1.52 2.79 16.42
CA GLY A 14 2.73 3.57 16.18
C GLY A 14 3.43 3.21 14.87
N SER A 15 2.67 2.96 13.82
CA SER A 15 3.15 2.47 12.53
C SER A 15 4.33 3.26 11.98
N LYS A 16 5.35 2.55 11.55
CA LYS A 16 6.45 3.09 10.76
C LYS A 16 6.08 2.99 9.29
N VAL A 17 5.95 4.14 8.63
CA VAL A 17 5.47 4.22 7.25
C VAL A 17 6.59 4.69 6.31
N LEU A 18 6.75 4.00 5.18
CA LEU A 18 7.57 4.43 4.05
C LEU A 18 6.66 4.84 2.90
N VAL A 19 6.75 6.10 2.46
CA VAL A 19 6.13 6.60 1.22
C VAL A 19 7.24 6.85 0.22
N CYS A 20 7.23 6.17 -0.91
CA CYS A 20 8.38 6.19 -1.80
C CYS A 20 8.05 6.03 -3.29
N SER A 21 9.04 6.33 -4.12
CA SER A 21 9.08 6.03 -5.55
C SER A 21 10.51 5.77 -6.00
N LEU A 22 10.65 5.19 -7.19
CA LEU A 22 11.90 5.13 -7.97
C LEU A 22 11.96 6.22 -9.05
N ASP A 23 10.97 7.12 -9.10
CA ASP A 23 10.85 8.17 -10.11
C ASP A 23 10.65 9.53 -9.44
N ALA A 24 11.56 10.47 -9.73
CA ALA A 24 11.54 11.82 -9.17
C ALA A 24 10.29 12.63 -9.57
N ARG A 25 9.59 12.25 -10.64
CA ARG A 25 8.34 12.89 -11.04
C ARG A 25 7.26 12.82 -9.93
N PHE A 26 7.34 11.84 -9.04
CA PHE A 26 6.41 11.67 -7.94
C PHE A 26 6.80 12.39 -6.65
N SER A 27 7.86 13.18 -6.63
CA SER A 27 8.35 13.86 -5.42
C SER A 27 7.29 14.72 -4.72
N ALA A 28 6.52 15.49 -5.49
CA ALA A 28 5.45 16.34 -4.93
C ALA A 28 4.35 15.49 -4.28
N GLN A 29 3.94 14.41 -4.93
CA GLN A 29 2.92 13.49 -4.42
C GLN A 29 3.42 12.74 -3.17
N ILE A 30 4.65 12.21 -3.19
CA ILE A 30 5.27 11.57 -2.02
C ILE A 30 5.25 12.50 -0.81
N ASN A 31 5.61 13.76 -1.01
CA ASN A 31 5.58 14.76 0.06
C ASN A 31 4.16 15.01 0.58
N SER A 32 3.20 15.16 -0.33
CA SER A 32 1.78 15.33 0.03
C SER A 32 1.26 14.14 0.84
N ASP A 33 1.45 12.93 0.34
CA ASP A 33 0.94 11.71 0.98
C ASP A 33 1.64 11.46 2.32
N SER A 34 2.94 11.71 2.39
CA SER A 34 3.69 11.57 3.65
C SER A 34 3.21 12.51 4.74
N GLN A 35 2.79 13.73 4.39
CA GLN A 35 2.23 14.66 5.36
C GLN A 35 0.92 14.15 5.95
N GLN A 36 0.09 13.47 5.15
CA GLN A 36 -1.14 12.84 5.65
C GLN A 36 -0.82 11.68 6.60
N TYR A 37 0.12 10.83 6.24
CA TYR A 37 0.59 9.79 7.15
C TYR A 37 1.18 10.35 8.44
N LYS A 38 2.01 11.39 8.38
CA LYS A 38 2.64 12.01 9.57
C LYS A 38 1.65 12.53 10.59
N ARG A 39 0.45 12.95 10.18
CA ARG A 39 -0.62 13.38 11.11
C ARG A 39 -1.08 12.23 12.01
N LEU A 40 -0.94 11.00 11.55
CA LEU A 40 -1.40 9.78 12.22
C LEU A 40 -0.21 8.97 12.76
N TYR A 41 0.88 8.93 12.00
CA TYR A 41 2.06 8.12 12.26
C TYR A 41 3.31 9.00 12.12
N PRO A 42 3.80 9.59 13.22
CA PRO A 42 4.96 10.50 13.18
C PRO A 42 6.22 9.87 12.57
N ALA A 43 6.39 8.53 12.71
CA ALA A 43 7.51 7.79 12.13
C ALA A 43 7.32 7.49 10.62
N THR A 44 6.86 8.49 9.86
CA THR A 44 6.72 8.41 8.40
C THR A 44 7.94 8.96 7.69
N THR A 45 8.49 8.18 6.78
CA THR A 45 9.62 8.54 5.91
C THR A 45 9.13 8.74 4.48
N ALA A 46 9.61 9.78 3.81
CA ALA A 46 9.31 10.10 2.42
C ALA A 46 10.61 10.11 1.61
N ILE A 47 10.76 9.24 0.61
CA ILE A 47 12.01 9.11 -0.16
C ILE A 47 11.71 8.83 -1.63
N VAL A 48 12.44 9.51 -2.52
CA VAL A 48 12.65 9.06 -3.89
C VAL A 48 14.01 8.37 -3.94
N PHE A 49 14.00 7.10 -4.27
CA PHE A 49 15.22 6.29 -4.37
C PHE A 49 15.85 6.43 -5.75
N SER A 50 17.18 6.42 -5.82
CA SER A 50 17.92 6.47 -7.08
C SER A 50 17.98 5.13 -7.80
N GLY A 51 17.59 4.04 -7.14
CA GLY A 51 17.55 2.72 -7.75
C GLY A 51 16.92 1.65 -6.86
N ILE A 52 16.63 0.51 -7.48
CA ILE A 52 15.96 -0.64 -6.87
C ILE A 52 16.70 -1.15 -5.61
N GLY A 53 18.02 -1.17 -5.64
CA GLY A 53 18.83 -1.64 -4.52
C GLY A 53 18.58 -0.83 -3.24
N GLU A 54 18.49 0.49 -3.34
CA GLU A 54 18.23 1.38 -2.21
C GLU A 54 16.81 1.18 -1.66
N LEU A 55 15.81 1.01 -2.54
CA LEU A 55 14.45 0.71 -2.14
C LEU A 55 14.37 -0.59 -1.31
N ILE A 56 14.99 -1.66 -1.81
CA ILE A 56 15.00 -2.96 -1.11
C ILE A 56 15.73 -2.87 0.23
N GLN A 57 16.86 -2.16 0.30
CA GLN A 57 17.56 -1.92 1.57
C GLN A 57 16.71 -1.11 2.56
N ALA A 58 15.98 -0.12 2.08
CA ALA A 58 15.07 0.66 2.94
C ALA A 58 13.93 -0.21 3.48
N ILE A 59 13.31 -1.03 2.64
CA ILE A 59 12.24 -1.96 3.07
C ILE A 59 12.75 -2.88 4.19
N ALA A 60 13.98 -3.36 4.11
CA ALA A 60 14.59 -4.21 5.13
C ALA A 60 14.71 -3.55 6.52
N GLN A 61 14.53 -2.21 6.63
CA GLN A 61 14.51 -1.49 7.90
C GLN A 61 13.19 -1.61 8.70
N LYS A 62 12.34 -2.54 8.31
CA LYS A 62 11.07 -2.90 9.00
C LYS A 62 10.08 -1.75 9.12
N TYR A 63 9.44 -1.45 8.02
CA TYR A 63 8.25 -0.60 7.98
C TYR A 63 6.99 -1.46 8.15
N ASP A 64 5.98 -0.92 8.81
CA ASP A 64 4.67 -1.57 8.90
C ASP A 64 3.86 -1.35 7.62
N VAL A 65 3.99 -0.16 7.04
CA VAL A 65 3.33 0.21 5.80
C VAL A 65 4.39 0.68 4.80
N VAL A 66 4.36 0.13 3.59
CA VAL A 66 5.14 0.60 2.45
C VAL A 66 4.17 1.07 1.36
N HIS A 67 4.20 2.36 1.04
CA HIS A 67 3.40 2.98 0.01
C HIS A 67 4.29 3.40 -1.16
N VAL A 68 4.14 2.72 -2.30
CA VAL A 68 4.94 2.96 -3.50
C VAL A 68 4.11 3.66 -4.56
N LEU A 69 4.57 4.83 -5.01
CA LEU A 69 4.03 5.51 -6.17
C LEU A 69 4.89 5.17 -7.39
N ALA A 70 4.29 4.60 -8.43
CA ALA A 70 5.03 4.16 -9.59
C ALA A 70 4.15 4.09 -10.84
N ASP A 71 4.75 4.26 -12.00
CA ASP A 71 4.16 3.81 -13.26
C ASP A 71 4.45 2.32 -13.41
N VAL A 72 3.47 1.51 -13.05
CA VAL A 72 3.60 0.06 -13.15
C VAL A 72 3.26 -0.37 -14.57
N SER A 73 4.15 -1.14 -15.20
CA SER A 73 3.91 -1.64 -16.56
C SER A 73 2.77 -2.67 -16.58
N PRO A 74 2.20 -2.98 -17.76
CA PRO A 74 1.21 -4.05 -17.89
C PRO A 74 1.69 -5.42 -17.40
N GLU A 75 3.00 -5.66 -17.41
CA GLU A 75 3.62 -6.87 -16.91
C GLU A 75 3.79 -6.87 -15.38
N GLY A 76 3.36 -5.79 -14.71
CA GLY A 76 3.49 -5.64 -13.25
C GLY A 76 4.91 -5.34 -12.80
N THR A 77 5.68 -4.58 -13.60
CA THR A 77 7.04 -4.17 -13.25
C THR A 77 7.14 -2.66 -13.00
N ILE A 78 8.07 -2.27 -12.14
CA ILE A 78 8.42 -0.90 -11.80
C ILE A 78 9.83 -0.63 -12.29
N GLY A 79 10.01 0.38 -13.14
CA GLY A 79 11.32 0.82 -13.62
C GLY A 79 12.00 1.78 -12.63
N ASP A 80 13.35 1.77 -12.61
CA ASP A 80 14.15 2.70 -11.80
C ASP A 80 14.68 3.91 -12.61
N GLY A 81 14.23 4.06 -13.85
CA GLY A 81 14.74 5.11 -14.75
C GLY A 81 16.14 4.84 -15.30
N GLY A 82 16.91 3.96 -14.71
CA GLY A 82 18.25 3.54 -15.13
C GLY A 82 18.27 2.26 -15.99
N GLY A 83 17.09 1.79 -16.40
CA GLY A 83 16.96 0.61 -17.26
C GLY A 83 16.79 -0.71 -16.50
N LYS A 84 16.77 -0.70 -15.17
CA LYS A 84 16.45 -1.88 -14.36
C LYS A 84 14.97 -1.88 -14.01
N THR A 85 14.42 -3.07 -13.84
CA THR A 85 13.03 -3.27 -13.45
C THR A 85 12.91 -4.15 -12.20
N LEU A 86 11.95 -3.83 -11.35
CA LEU A 86 11.55 -4.60 -10.18
C LEU A 86 10.16 -5.18 -10.43
N SER A 87 10.02 -6.50 -10.42
CA SER A 87 8.70 -7.12 -10.56
C SER A 87 7.88 -6.96 -9.28
N GLY A 88 6.54 -6.94 -9.42
CA GLY A 88 5.63 -6.94 -8.28
C GLY A 88 5.89 -8.12 -7.34
N ALA A 89 6.19 -9.29 -7.89
CA ALA A 89 6.53 -10.49 -7.10
C ALA A 89 7.78 -10.27 -6.23
N GLN A 90 8.85 -9.69 -6.79
CA GLN A 90 10.08 -9.38 -6.04
C GLN A 90 9.84 -8.34 -4.94
N LEU A 91 9.06 -7.29 -5.25
CA LEU A 91 8.70 -6.26 -4.27
C LEU A 91 7.88 -6.86 -3.12
N MET A 92 6.87 -7.67 -3.43
CA MET A 92 6.06 -8.36 -2.43
C MET A 92 6.89 -9.32 -1.57
N GLU A 93 7.85 -10.01 -2.16
CA GLU A 93 8.76 -10.88 -1.42
C GLU A 93 9.64 -10.10 -0.46
N ALA A 94 10.23 -8.99 -0.91
CA ALA A 94 11.02 -8.12 -0.05
C ALA A 94 10.20 -7.59 1.14
N CYS A 95 8.97 -7.12 0.89
CA CYS A 95 8.05 -6.66 1.92
C CYS A 95 7.66 -7.80 2.88
N SER A 96 7.35 -8.97 2.37
CA SER A 96 6.99 -10.14 3.18
C SER A 96 8.14 -10.60 4.10
N ASN A 97 9.36 -10.60 3.59
CA ASN A 97 10.57 -10.95 4.35
C ASN A 97 10.92 -9.90 5.41
N ALA A 98 10.59 -8.64 5.17
CA ALA A 98 10.78 -7.53 6.10
C ALA A 98 9.62 -7.38 7.11
N ASP A 99 8.63 -8.28 7.09
CA ASP A 99 7.47 -8.25 7.99
C ASP A 99 6.56 -7.01 7.79
N VAL A 100 6.53 -6.45 6.59
CA VAL A 100 5.61 -5.37 6.22
C VAL A 100 4.16 -5.86 6.35
N LYS A 101 3.31 -5.07 6.98
CA LYS A 101 1.90 -5.41 7.22
C LYS A 101 1.03 -5.06 6.01
N VAL A 102 1.31 -3.91 5.40
CA VAL A 102 0.56 -3.39 4.26
C VAL A 102 1.53 -2.90 3.19
N LEU A 103 1.41 -3.44 1.98
CA LEU A 103 2.02 -2.88 0.77
C LEU A 103 0.93 -2.19 -0.05
N TRP A 104 1.10 -0.90 -0.28
CA TRP A 104 0.20 -0.10 -1.10
C TRP A 104 0.92 0.34 -2.37
N ILE A 105 0.38 -0.02 -3.52
CA ILE A 105 0.87 0.40 -4.84
C ILE A 105 -0.13 1.38 -5.44
N ALA A 106 0.33 2.59 -5.73
CA ALA A 106 -0.45 3.61 -6.44
C ALA A 106 0.15 3.82 -7.84
N SER A 107 -0.63 3.52 -8.88
CA SER A 107 -0.21 3.65 -10.29
C SER A 107 -1.23 4.46 -11.08
N ASP A 108 -0.80 5.08 -12.20
CA ASP A 108 -1.72 5.70 -13.17
C ASP A 108 -2.32 4.67 -14.13
N ASN A 109 -1.74 3.47 -14.20
CA ASN A 109 -2.28 2.39 -15.00
C ASN A 109 -3.48 1.72 -14.32
N ARG A 110 -4.38 1.18 -15.11
CA ARG A 110 -5.55 0.43 -14.62
C ARG A 110 -5.10 -0.86 -13.96
N ILE A 111 -5.72 -1.20 -12.83
CA ILE A 111 -5.39 -2.41 -12.06
C ILE A 111 -5.56 -3.68 -12.90
N GLU A 112 -6.55 -3.74 -13.77
CA GLU A 112 -6.74 -4.86 -14.70
C GLU A 112 -5.50 -5.16 -15.54
N ASN A 113 -4.74 -4.12 -15.89
CA ASN A 113 -3.54 -4.26 -16.70
C ASN A 113 -2.35 -4.76 -15.88
N TYR A 114 -2.08 -4.16 -14.72
CA TYR A 114 -0.86 -4.45 -13.96
C TYR A 114 -1.05 -5.37 -12.76
N GLY A 115 -2.27 -5.54 -12.30
CA GLY A 115 -2.58 -6.29 -11.06
C GLY A 115 -2.14 -7.75 -11.10
N LYS A 116 -2.03 -8.35 -12.29
CA LYS A 116 -1.54 -9.73 -12.46
C LYS A 116 -0.11 -9.93 -11.96
N GLY A 117 0.72 -8.89 -11.95
CA GLY A 117 2.08 -8.92 -11.42
C GLY A 117 2.15 -8.86 -9.89
N PHE A 118 1.00 -8.62 -9.23
CA PHE A 118 0.87 -8.44 -7.79
C PHE A 118 -0.18 -9.39 -7.23
N ASP A 119 0.21 -10.62 -6.92
CA ASP A 119 -0.66 -11.58 -6.23
C ASP A 119 -0.23 -11.74 -4.77
N GLY A 120 -0.92 -11.03 -3.87
CA GLY A 120 -0.64 -11.05 -2.43
C GLY A 120 -1.19 -12.28 -1.69
N ARG A 121 -1.91 -13.18 -2.37
CA ARG A 121 -2.48 -14.37 -1.73
C ARG A 121 -1.37 -15.29 -1.20
N GLY A 122 -1.53 -15.71 0.05
CA GLY A 122 -0.53 -16.56 0.72
C GLY A 122 0.76 -15.84 1.14
N LYS A 123 0.90 -14.54 0.89
CA LYS A 123 2.03 -13.74 1.37
C LYS A 123 1.79 -13.24 2.80
N LYS A 124 2.88 -12.94 3.52
CA LYS A 124 2.84 -12.36 4.88
C LYS A 124 2.61 -10.84 4.86
N LEU A 125 1.78 -10.34 3.97
CA LEU A 125 1.43 -8.93 3.86
C LEU A 125 0.00 -8.77 3.33
N ASN A 126 -0.60 -7.62 3.55
CA ASN A 126 -1.82 -7.21 2.86
C ASN A 126 -1.45 -6.29 1.71
N LEU A 127 -2.02 -6.54 0.54
CA LEU A 127 -1.75 -5.80 -0.68
C LEU A 127 -2.92 -4.88 -1.02
N VAL A 128 -2.60 -3.62 -1.27
CA VAL A 128 -3.53 -2.60 -1.77
C VAL A 128 -3.03 -2.13 -3.13
N LEU A 129 -3.87 -2.20 -4.14
CA LEU A 129 -3.61 -1.67 -5.46
C LEU A 129 -4.60 -0.55 -5.73
N THR A 130 -4.12 0.61 -6.17
CA THR A 130 -4.97 1.73 -6.56
C THR A 130 -4.57 2.28 -7.89
N VAL A 131 -5.59 2.66 -8.70
CA VAL A 131 -5.42 3.50 -9.87
C VAL A 131 -5.60 4.95 -9.44
N ARG A 132 -4.91 5.86 -10.10
CA ARG A 132 -4.86 7.30 -9.82
C ARG A 132 -4.28 7.67 -8.44
N ARG A 133 -3.47 8.68 -8.45
CA ARG A 133 -2.70 9.22 -7.32
C ARG A 133 -3.23 10.61 -6.96
N LEU A 134 -4.52 10.73 -6.72
CA LEU A 134 -5.11 12.02 -6.38
C LEU A 134 -4.92 12.28 -4.90
N GLY A 135 -4.01 13.22 -4.56
CA GLY A 135 -3.72 13.62 -3.20
C GLY A 135 -4.94 13.93 -2.34
N PRO A 136 -5.93 14.72 -2.80
CA PRO A 136 -7.15 14.97 -2.03
C PRO A 136 -7.96 13.71 -1.71
N TYR A 137 -8.08 12.80 -2.67
CA TYR A 137 -8.78 11.53 -2.45
C TYR A 137 -8.04 10.65 -1.44
N PHE A 138 -6.73 10.50 -1.59
CA PHE A 138 -5.91 9.73 -0.67
C PHE A 138 -6.03 10.24 0.76
N THR A 139 -6.00 11.56 0.94
CA THR A 139 -6.13 12.20 2.26
C THR A 139 -7.45 11.84 2.93
N LEU A 140 -8.56 11.98 2.21
CA LEU A 140 -9.88 11.67 2.73
C LEU A 140 -10.03 10.17 3.01
N PHE A 141 -9.60 9.34 2.07
CA PHE A 141 -9.67 7.89 2.18
C PHE A 141 -8.85 7.37 3.35
N LEU A 142 -7.59 7.80 3.48
CA LEU A 142 -6.73 7.39 4.59
C LEU A 142 -7.30 7.81 5.94
N GLY A 143 -7.82 9.05 6.06
CA GLY A 143 -8.45 9.53 7.28
C GLY A 143 -9.62 8.66 7.72
N ASN A 144 -10.52 8.37 6.81
CA ASN A 144 -11.68 7.51 7.07
C ASN A 144 -11.27 6.06 7.38
N LEU A 145 -10.27 5.53 6.66
CA LEU A 145 -9.76 4.18 6.90
C LEU A 145 -9.17 4.04 8.30
N VAL A 146 -8.37 5.01 8.74
CA VAL A 146 -7.77 5.02 10.08
C VAL A 146 -8.83 5.22 11.16
N GLU A 147 -9.82 6.06 10.94
CA GLU A 147 -10.93 6.24 11.87
C GLU A 147 -11.68 4.92 12.10
N LYS A 148 -12.09 4.24 11.03
CA LYS A 148 -12.78 2.94 11.11
C LYS A 148 -11.92 1.87 11.79
N THR A 149 -10.65 1.77 11.43
CA THR A 149 -9.75 0.77 12.03
C THR A 149 -9.46 1.09 13.49
N SER A 150 -9.34 2.37 13.86
CA SER A 150 -9.19 2.79 15.27
C SER A 150 -10.44 2.46 16.11
N ALA A 151 -11.62 2.49 15.50
CA ALA A 151 -12.86 2.01 16.12
C ALA A 151 -12.95 0.49 16.25
N GLY A 152 -11.91 -0.25 15.84
CA GLY A 152 -11.80 -1.70 15.98
C GLY A 152 -12.20 -2.49 14.74
N GLU A 153 -12.50 -1.86 13.62
CA GLU A 153 -12.74 -2.56 12.37
C GLU A 153 -11.41 -3.10 11.79
N ALA A 154 -11.44 -4.32 11.26
CA ALA A 154 -10.30 -4.86 10.56
C ALA A 154 -10.06 -4.11 9.24
N PHE A 155 -8.79 -3.95 8.85
CA PHE A 155 -8.38 -3.19 7.66
C PHE A 155 -9.19 -3.57 6.41
N GLY A 156 -9.30 -4.87 6.10
CA GLY A 156 -10.03 -5.33 4.92
C GLY A 156 -11.52 -4.97 4.94
N LYS A 157 -12.17 -5.00 6.13
CA LYS A 157 -13.57 -4.60 6.25
C LYS A 157 -13.71 -3.09 6.06
N ALA A 158 -12.90 -2.30 6.77
CA ALA A 158 -12.90 -0.84 6.63
C ALA A 158 -12.63 -0.40 5.19
N TRP A 159 -11.68 -1.08 4.50
CA TRP A 159 -11.41 -0.89 3.09
C TRP A 159 -12.65 -1.13 2.22
N ASN A 160 -13.29 -2.28 2.36
CA ASN A 160 -14.47 -2.63 1.56
C ASN A 160 -15.65 -1.68 1.79
N ASP A 161 -15.83 -1.22 3.03
CA ASP A 161 -16.91 -0.28 3.37
C ASP A 161 -16.67 1.12 2.75
N LEU A 162 -15.40 1.53 2.64
CA LEU A 162 -15.03 2.82 2.04
C LEU A 162 -14.92 2.78 0.52
N ASN A 163 -14.70 1.60 -0.03
CA ASN A 163 -14.55 1.36 -1.46
C ASN A 163 -15.41 0.15 -1.89
N PRO A 164 -16.74 0.30 -1.89
CA PRO A 164 -17.64 -0.78 -2.26
C PRO A 164 -17.39 -1.20 -3.71
N GLN A 165 -17.00 -2.45 -3.90
CA GLN A 165 -16.87 -3.03 -5.23
C GLN A 165 -18.26 -3.30 -5.81
N GLY A 166 -18.56 -2.73 -6.96
CA GLY A 166 -19.61 -3.24 -7.85
C GLY A 166 -21.02 -2.74 -7.57
N GLY A 167 -21.22 -1.47 -7.29
CA GLY A 167 -22.53 -0.84 -7.41
C GLY A 167 -22.55 0.20 -8.54
N ASP A 168 -23.68 0.43 -9.16
CA ASP A 168 -23.91 1.47 -10.19
C ASP A 168 -23.67 2.91 -9.70
N SER A 169 -23.17 3.06 -8.47
CA SER A 169 -22.88 4.32 -7.81
C SER A 169 -21.40 4.66 -7.71
N VAL A 170 -20.54 4.03 -8.50
CA VAL A 170 -19.14 4.47 -8.62
C VAL A 170 -19.15 5.86 -9.22
N GLN A 171 -18.86 6.85 -8.40
CA GLN A 171 -18.69 8.21 -8.92
C GLN A 171 -17.57 8.18 -9.95
N PRO A 172 -17.70 8.90 -11.09
CA PRO A 172 -16.72 8.85 -12.17
C PRO A 172 -15.28 9.14 -11.74
N ASP A 173 -15.12 9.82 -10.63
CA ASP A 173 -13.83 10.23 -10.05
C ASP A 173 -13.33 9.32 -8.93
N THR A 174 -14.06 8.27 -8.57
CA THR A 174 -13.58 7.30 -7.59
C THR A 174 -12.48 6.44 -8.21
N PRO A 175 -11.27 6.43 -7.67
CA PRO A 175 -10.19 5.61 -8.22
C PRO A 175 -10.51 4.13 -8.06
N GLU A 176 -10.16 3.37 -9.07
CA GLU A 176 -10.22 1.91 -9.01
C GLU A 176 -9.28 1.41 -7.93
N CYS A 177 -9.78 0.52 -7.08
CA CYS A 177 -9.03 -0.03 -5.96
C CYS A 177 -9.22 -1.54 -5.86
N SER A 178 -8.17 -2.24 -5.47
CA SER A 178 -8.20 -3.66 -5.15
C SER A 178 -7.47 -3.93 -3.85
N PHE A 179 -8.01 -4.84 -3.05
CA PHE A 179 -7.41 -5.27 -1.80
C PHE A 179 -7.32 -6.79 -1.75
N VAL A 180 -6.14 -7.30 -1.41
CA VAL A 180 -5.89 -8.72 -1.19
C VAL A 180 -5.37 -8.92 0.23
N MET A 181 -6.11 -9.67 1.03
CA MET A 181 -5.74 -10.00 2.40
C MET A 181 -4.87 -11.27 2.41
N GLY A 182 -3.56 -11.10 2.52
CA GLY A 182 -2.61 -12.21 2.60
C GLY A 182 -2.14 -12.52 4.02
N ARG A 183 -2.15 -11.52 4.92
CA ARG A 183 -1.63 -11.63 6.29
C ARG A 183 -2.71 -11.83 7.36
N GLY A 184 -3.96 -11.74 7.00
CA GLY A 184 -5.05 -11.73 7.98
C GLY A 184 -5.52 -10.32 8.32
N LYS A 185 -6.19 -10.17 9.45
CA LYS A 185 -6.83 -8.92 9.84
C LYS A 185 -5.81 -7.98 10.50
N VAL A 186 -5.43 -6.92 9.80
CA VAL A 186 -4.61 -5.83 10.32
C VAL A 186 -5.52 -4.69 10.76
N VAL A 187 -5.26 -4.11 11.92
CA VAL A 187 -5.94 -2.92 12.45
C VAL A 187 -4.90 -1.83 12.59
N LEU A 188 -5.06 -0.74 11.85
CA LEU A 188 -4.25 0.46 12.03
C LEU A 188 -4.81 1.24 13.22
N LYS A 189 -3.96 1.62 14.15
CA LYS A 189 -4.34 2.47 15.30
C LYS A 189 -3.58 3.78 15.24
N LYS A 190 -4.25 4.85 15.72
CA LYS A 190 -3.59 6.12 15.99
C LYS A 190 -2.57 5.99 17.10
#